data_fc482284c5ec55ba20290b59caa2fba1
#
_entry.id   fc482284c5ec55ba20290b59caa2fba1
#
_cell.length_a   1.000
_cell.length_b   1.000
_cell.length_c   1.000
_cell.angle_alpha   90.00
_cell.angle_beta   90.00
_cell.angle_gamma   90.00
#
_symmetry.space_group_name_H-M   'P 1'
#
loop_
_entity.id
_entity.type
_entity.pdbx_description
1 polymer ?
#
loop_
_entity_poly.entity_id
_entity_poly.type
_entity_poly.pdbx_seq_one_letter_code
_entity_poly.pdbx_strand_id
1 'polypeptide(L)'
;MNKKYEYIIIGQGLAGSALAWTLYFNNKSFIIIDSESDLSASKAALGIYNPITGRKNIKTWNAEILFKELETFYKKVEKSLKTKILYEKDIYRPFHDNKDVNDWDTRLGNDEYKKYLKKIDKNGIITVGSGYLNVKKYLKDTKKYFQCLGRYKVDNIKNEDLLNKNNNIVIEGYNSEKIVMCRGINEKEINLFSEIPLTPVAGNSIKIKSNHFSDYILNKGISVFNINKNKLFAGSTYDNGYTNKGYSHLKKRIKKVINKEFKIIKSYFGIRPASRDRRPIVGKHEVINNLYLINGLGSKGVSQSPYCSKELFNYIELNKNLDKEINIERFIT
;
A
#
# COMPACT_ATOMS: atom_id res chain seq x y z
N MET A 1 -24.53 -17.33 21.12
CA MET A 1 -23.72 -16.26 21.77
C MET A 1 -22.88 -15.59 20.68
N ASN A 2 -23.02 -14.27 20.51
CA ASN A 2 -22.15 -13.54 19.57
C ASN A 2 -20.71 -13.60 20.09
N LYS A 3 -19.80 -14.08 19.25
CA LYS A 3 -18.37 -14.17 19.59
C LYS A 3 -17.80 -12.78 19.84
N LYS A 4 -17.18 -12.57 21.01
CA LYS A 4 -16.50 -11.31 21.35
C LYS A 4 -15.11 -11.31 20.76
N TYR A 5 -14.73 -10.21 20.10
CA TYR A 5 -13.39 -9.97 19.54
C TYR A 5 -12.71 -8.81 20.29
N GLU A 6 -11.37 -8.84 20.39
CA GLU A 6 -10.64 -7.66 20.85
C GLU A 6 -10.65 -6.58 19.75
N TYR A 7 -10.62 -6.99 18.46
CA TYR A 7 -10.58 -6.06 17.34
C TYR A 7 -11.56 -6.43 16.23
N ILE A 8 -12.19 -5.40 15.64
CA ILE A 8 -12.78 -5.47 14.31
C ILE A 8 -11.92 -4.62 13.37
N ILE A 9 -11.52 -5.20 12.24
CA ILE A 9 -10.82 -4.50 11.16
C ILE A 9 -11.80 -4.32 10.02
N ILE A 10 -12.06 -3.07 9.61
CA ILE A 10 -12.96 -2.78 8.49
C ILE A 10 -12.14 -2.42 7.26
N GLY A 11 -12.16 -3.31 6.27
CA GLY A 11 -11.42 -3.23 5.02
C GLY A 11 -10.18 -4.11 4.98
N GLN A 12 -10.07 -4.94 3.93
CA GLN A 12 -8.94 -5.85 3.67
C GLN A 12 -8.10 -5.37 2.48
N GLY A 13 -7.66 -4.10 2.51
CA GLY A 13 -6.58 -3.62 1.66
C GLY A 13 -5.20 -3.96 2.26
N LEU A 14 -4.15 -3.26 1.81
CA LEU A 14 -2.80 -3.42 2.39
C LEU A 14 -2.77 -3.07 3.88
N ALA A 15 -3.46 -1.99 4.30
CA ALA A 15 -3.53 -1.57 5.69
C ALA A 15 -4.18 -2.64 6.59
N GLY A 16 -5.43 -3.01 6.28
CA GLY A 16 -6.16 -3.99 7.11
C GLY A 16 -5.52 -5.38 7.10
N SER A 17 -4.95 -5.82 5.95
CA SER A 17 -4.21 -7.08 5.90
C SER A 17 -2.94 -7.03 6.77
N ALA A 18 -2.20 -5.93 6.76
CA ALA A 18 -1.01 -5.79 7.60
C ALA A 18 -1.38 -5.76 9.08
N LEU A 19 -2.44 -5.03 9.46
CA LEU A 19 -2.93 -5.02 10.83
C LEU A 19 -3.38 -6.41 11.28
N ALA A 20 -4.13 -7.14 10.45
CA ALA A 20 -4.59 -8.49 10.76
C ALA A 20 -3.42 -9.45 11.06
N TRP A 21 -2.36 -9.40 10.25
CA TRP A 21 -1.16 -10.18 10.52
C TRP A 21 -0.42 -9.71 11.78
N THR A 22 -0.35 -8.41 12.03
CA THR A 22 0.25 -7.86 13.27
C THR A 22 -0.50 -8.37 14.49
N LEU A 23 -1.83 -8.31 14.51
CA LEU A 23 -2.66 -8.83 15.58
C LEU A 23 -2.52 -10.35 15.74
N TYR A 24 -2.51 -11.09 14.64
CA TYR A 24 -2.31 -12.53 14.64
C TYR A 24 -0.99 -12.94 15.26
N PHE A 25 0.10 -12.27 14.90
CA PHE A 25 1.43 -12.55 15.46
C PHE A 25 1.59 -12.17 16.92
N ASN A 26 0.68 -11.36 17.46
CA ASN A 26 0.62 -10.97 18.85
C ASN A 26 -0.54 -11.65 19.61
N ASN A 27 -1.08 -12.77 19.09
CA ASN A 27 -2.11 -13.60 19.70
C ASN A 27 -3.41 -12.86 20.05
N LYS A 28 -3.74 -11.76 19.33
CA LYS A 28 -4.98 -11.02 19.52
C LYS A 28 -6.15 -11.66 18.78
N SER A 29 -7.33 -11.59 19.40
CA SER A 29 -8.55 -12.03 18.73
C SER A 29 -9.11 -10.91 17.86
N PHE A 30 -9.45 -11.21 16.61
CA PHE A 30 -9.99 -10.23 15.68
C PHE A 30 -10.86 -10.86 14.61
N ILE A 31 -11.65 -10.02 13.96
CA ILE A 31 -12.33 -10.34 12.70
C ILE A 31 -12.08 -9.23 11.68
N ILE A 32 -11.89 -9.62 10.43
CA ILE A 32 -11.84 -8.72 9.28
C ILE A 32 -13.22 -8.68 8.63
N ILE A 33 -13.75 -7.50 8.39
CA ILE A 33 -14.98 -7.28 7.62
C ILE A 33 -14.61 -6.46 6.38
N ASP A 34 -14.88 -6.98 5.19
CA ASP A 34 -14.52 -6.32 3.94
C ASP A 34 -15.65 -6.37 2.91
N SER A 35 -15.97 -5.23 2.33
CA SER A 35 -16.99 -5.09 1.27
C SER A 35 -16.52 -5.55 -0.10
N GLU A 36 -15.24 -5.93 -0.24
CA GLU A 36 -14.61 -6.31 -1.51
C GLU A 36 -14.67 -5.24 -2.62
N SER A 37 -14.71 -3.96 -2.24
CA SER A 37 -14.83 -2.82 -3.15
C SER A 37 -13.90 -2.92 -4.37
N ASP A 38 -14.46 -2.65 -5.55
CA ASP A 38 -13.71 -2.60 -6.82
C ASP A 38 -12.82 -1.36 -6.95
N LEU A 39 -13.06 -0.33 -6.14
CA LEU A 39 -12.25 0.90 -6.12
C LEU A 39 -10.96 0.77 -5.31
N SER A 40 -10.74 -0.38 -4.67
CA SER A 40 -9.57 -0.61 -3.82
C SER A 40 -8.25 -0.39 -4.56
N ALA A 41 -7.47 0.61 -4.12
CA ALA A 41 -6.14 0.88 -4.65
C ALA A 41 -5.21 -0.35 -4.56
N SER A 42 -5.37 -1.16 -3.52
CA SER A 42 -4.57 -2.37 -3.28
C SER A 42 -4.80 -3.42 -4.36
N LYS A 43 -6.04 -3.56 -4.86
CA LYS A 43 -6.37 -4.47 -5.96
C LYS A 43 -5.71 -4.06 -7.29
N ALA A 44 -5.45 -2.76 -7.49
CA ALA A 44 -4.82 -2.21 -8.69
C ALA A 44 -3.29 -2.04 -8.57
N ALA A 45 -2.73 -2.22 -7.37
CA ALA A 45 -1.32 -1.96 -7.10
C ALA A 45 -0.38 -2.89 -7.89
N LEU A 46 0.72 -2.32 -8.42
CA LEU A 46 1.87 -3.08 -8.91
C LEU A 46 2.68 -3.71 -7.78
N GLY A 47 2.57 -3.15 -6.59
CA GLY A 47 3.24 -3.62 -5.40
C GLY A 47 4.70 -3.18 -5.26
N ILE A 48 5.20 -2.30 -6.09
CA ILE A 48 6.61 -1.86 -6.07
C ILE A 48 6.91 -1.09 -4.78
N TYR A 49 8.01 -1.46 -4.12
CA TYR A 49 8.65 -0.67 -3.08
C TYR A 49 10.00 -0.17 -3.58
N ASN A 50 10.36 1.07 -3.24
CA ASN A 50 11.48 1.76 -3.83
C ASN A 50 12.01 2.84 -2.89
N PRO A 51 13.32 2.85 -2.56
CA PRO A 51 13.90 3.86 -1.70
C PRO A 51 13.99 5.25 -2.34
N ILE A 52 14.00 5.36 -3.66
CA ILE A 52 14.06 6.64 -4.39
C ILE A 52 12.80 6.81 -5.23
N THR A 53 11.95 7.79 -4.89
CA THR A 53 10.61 7.91 -5.47
C THR A 53 10.27 9.33 -5.93
N GLY A 54 9.14 9.42 -6.65
CA GLY A 54 8.57 10.67 -7.15
C GLY A 54 9.27 11.22 -8.39
N ARG A 55 8.71 12.30 -8.94
CA ARG A 55 9.26 12.97 -10.13
C ARG A 55 10.61 13.65 -9.87
N LYS A 56 10.86 14.03 -8.62
CA LYS A 56 12.11 14.67 -8.20
C LYS A 56 13.18 13.67 -7.76
N ASN A 57 12.91 12.36 -7.88
CA ASN A 57 13.83 11.30 -7.48
C ASN A 57 14.42 11.50 -6.09
N ILE A 58 13.54 11.74 -5.10
CA ILE A 58 13.94 11.94 -3.72
C ILE A 58 13.87 10.65 -2.91
N LYS A 59 14.66 10.58 -1.84
CA LYS A 59 14.62 9.47 -0.89
C LYS A 59 13.21 9.35 -0.30
N THR A 60 12.72 8.12 -0.25
CA THR A 60 11.43 7.81 0.40
C THR A 60 11.53 8.18 1.88
N TRP A 61 10.51 8.84 2.39
CA TRP A 61 10.39 9.16 3.80
C TRP A 61 10.64 7.90 4.65
N ASN A 62 11.46 8.05 5.66
CA ASN A 62 11.78 7.01 6.65
C ASN A 62 12.19 5.65 6.02
N ALA A 63 12.89 5.70 4.87
CA ALA A 63 13.16 4.52 4.04
C ALA A 63 13.86 3.39 4.81
N GLU A 64 14.81 3.72 5.67
CA GLU A 64 15.58 2.74 6.44
C GLU A 64 14.69 1.90 7.35
N ILE A 65 13.82 2.56 8.10
CA ILE A 65 12.89 1.90 9.02
C ILE A 65 11.81 1.14 8.24
N LEU A 66 11.19 1.82 7.25
CA LEU A 66 10.11 1.23 6.46
C LEU A 66 10.54 -0.05 5.74
N PHE A 67 11.75 -0.09 5.17
CA PHE A 67 12.17 -1.25 4.39
C PHE A 67 12.66 -2.40 5.27
N LYS A 68 13.26 -2.11 6.42
CA LYS A 68 13.58 -3.11 7.44
C LYS A 68 12.30 -3.77 7.98
N GLU A 69 11.28 -2.96 8.34
CA GLU A 69 10.00 -3.46 8.81
C GLU A 69 9.25 -4.23 7.71
N LEU A 70 9.25 -3.73 6.46
CA LEU A 70 8.66 -4.40 5.31
C LEU A 70 9.23 -5.80 5.12
N GLU A 71 10.55 -5.93 5.08
CA GLU A 71 11.24 -7.20 4.84
C GLU A 71 10.94 -8.21 5.95
N THR A 72 11.11 -7.79 7.20
CA THR A 72 10.85 -8.62 8.38
C THR A 72 9.40 -9.08 8.41
N PHE A 73 8.46 -8.17 8.18
CA PHE A 73 7.03 -8.44 8.21
C PHE A 73 6.60 -9.43 7.12
N TYR A 74 6.93 -9.15 5.85
CA TYR A 74 6.47 -10.02 4.76
C TYR A 74 7.16 -11.38 4.77
N LYS A 75 8.43 -11.50 5.19
CA LYS A 75 9.07 -12.81 5.41
C LYS A 75 8.33 -13.64 6.46
N LYS A 76 7.87 -13.02 7.54
CA LYS A 76 7.06 -13.70 8.56
C LYS A 76 5.70 -14.15 8.00
N VAL A 77 5.06 -13.33 7.19
CA VAL A 77 3.82 -13.68 6.49
C VAL A 77 4.04 -14.82 5.48
N GLU A 78 5.11 -14.78 4.68
CA GLU A 78 5.49 -15.86 3.75
C GLU A 78 5.61 -17.21 4.46
N LYS A 79 6.24 -17.23 5.64
CA LYS A 79 6.37 -18.43 6.47
C LYS A 79 4.99 -18.97 6.88
N SER A 80 4.07 -18.11 7.31
CA SER A 80 2.72 -18.51 7.72
C SER A 80 1.88 -19.00 6.54
N LEU A 81 1.97 -18.32 5.40
CA LEU A 81 1.24 -18.67 4.17
C LEU A 81 1.89 -19.82 3.38
N LYS A 82 3.12 -20.22 3.74
CA LYS A 82 3.94 -21.20 3.00
C LYS A 82 4.05 -20.83 1.51
N THR A 83 4.27 -19.56 1.21
CA THR A 83 4.27 -19.05 -0.18
C THR A 83 5.12 -17.80 -0.34
N LYS A 84 5.80 -17.67 -1.49
CA LYS A 84 6.57 -16.47 -1.85
C LYS A 84 5.63 -15.36 -2.35
N ILE A 85 5.75 -14.17 -1.76
CA ILE A 85 4.99 -12.98 -2.13
C ILE A 85 5.87 -11.74 -2.29
N LEU A 86 7.00 -11.65 -1.57
CA LEU A 86 7.94 -10.54 -1.65
C LEU A 86 9.12 -10.92 -2.55
N TYR A 87 9.43 -10.04 -3.50
CA TYR A 87 10.50 -10.25 -4.48
C TYR A 87 11.42 -9.04 -4.50
N GLU A 88 12.70 -9.25 -4.27
CA GLU A 88 13.73 -8.26 -4.52
C GLU A 88 13.93 -8.14 -6.02
N LYS A 89 13.99 -6.93 -6.52
CA LYS A 89 14.23 -6.64 -7.93
C LYS A 89 14.62 -5.18 -8.09
N ASP A 90 15.83 -4.95 -8.55
CA ASP A 90 16.35 -3.60 -8.75
C ASP A 90 15.56 -2.84 -9.81
N ILE A 91 15.58 -1.50 -9.71
CA ILE A 91 14.87 -0.63 -10.63
C ILE A 91 15.89 0.07 -11.55
N TYR A 92 15.82 -0.19 -12.84
CA TYR A 92 16.58 0.54 -13.85
C TYR A 92 15.81 1.76 -14.34
N ARG A 93 16.47 2.92 -14.30
CA ARG A 93 15.96 4.21 -14.76
C ARG A 93 16.86 4.72 -15.88
N PRO A 94 16.43 4.63 -17.14
CA PRO A 94 17.18 5.22 -18.23
C PRO A 94 17.15 6.75 -18.11
N PHE A 95 18.26 7.40 -18.42
CA PHE A 95 18.35 8.86 -18.48
C PHE A 95 17.51 9.40 -19.64
N HIS A 96 16.92 10.57 -19.45
CA HIS A 96 16.14 11.25 -20.49
C HIS A 96 17.00 12.25 -21.28
N ASP A 97 17.90 12.93 -20.58
CA ASP A 97 18.76 14.00 -21.09
C ASP A 97 20.00 14.21 -20.21
N ASN A 98 20.86 15.15 -20.58
CA ASN A 98 22.06 15.48 -19.83
C ASN A 98 21.78 16.08 -18.44
N LYS A 99 20.62 16.70 -18.25
CA LYS A 99 20.21 17.20 -16.95
C LYS A 99 19.95 16.07 -15.99
N ASP A 100 19.26 15.02 -16.45
CA ASP A 100 19.06 13.79 -15.68
C ASP A 100 20.40 13.17 -15.24
N VAL A 101 21.39 13.12 -16.16
CA VAL A 101 22.74 12.61 -15.83
C VAL A 101 23.34 13.39 -14.68
N ASN A 102 23.38 14.73 -14.77
CA ASN A 102 23.95 15.59 -13.74
C ASN A 102 23.22 15.48 -12.40
N ASP A 103 21.88 15.42 -12.44
CA ASP A 103 21.05 15.27 -11.25
C ASP A 103 21.32 13.93 -10.54
N TRP A 104 21.56 12.85 -11.27
CA TRP A 104 21.88 11.55 -10.70
C TRP A 104 23.33 11.44 -10.23
N ASP A 105 24.29 12.04 -10.94
CA ASP A 105 25.68 12.08 -10.50
C ASP A 105 25.82 12.87 -9.19
N THR A 106 25.09 13.97 -9.03
CA THR A 106 25.00 14.71 -7.76
C THR A 106 24.48 13.81 -6.64
N ARG A 107 23.44 13.01 -6.88
CA ARG A 107 22.90 12.09 -5.85
C ARG A 107 23.87 10.95 -5.54
N LEU A 108 24.61 10.45 -6.50
CA LEU A 108 25.64 9.42 -6.26
C LEU A 108 26.75 9.92 -5.33
N GLY A 109 27.06 11.22 -5.37
CA GLY A 109 27.99 11.87 -4.45
C GLY A 109 27.43 12.14 -3.03
N ASN A 110 26.11 11.96 -2.83
CA ASN A 110 25.45 12.20 -1.54
C ASN A 110 25.27 10.89 -0.76
N ASP A 111 25.77 10.83 0.47
CA ASP A 111 25.76 9.64 1.32
C ASP A 111 24.35 9.14 1.66
N GLU A 112 23.34 10.02 1.71
CA GLU A 112 21.94 9.61 1.90
C GLU A 112 21.38 8.79 0.76
N TYR A 113 21.87 9.01 -0.47
CA TYR A 113 21.40 8.36 -1.69
C TYR A 113 22.31 7.22 -2.14
N LYS A 114 23.63 7.37 -1.96
CA LYS A 114 24.69 6.48 -2.44
C LYS A 114 24.41 5.00 -2.18
N LYS A 115 23.93 4.66 -0.98
CA LYS A 115 23.61 3.27 -0.60
C LYS A 115 22.45 2.66 -1.39
N TYR A 116 21.63 3.49 -2.04
CA TYR A 116 20.48 3.06 -2.83
C TYR A 116 20.70 3.17 -4.34
N LEU A 117 21.86 3.65 -4.78
CA LEU A 117 22.13 3.93 -6.17
C LEU A 117 23.36 3.19 -6.66
N LYS A 118 23.26 2.61 -7.86
CA LYS A 118 24.37 1.98 -8.56
C LYS A 118 24.34 2.39 -10.02
N LYS A 119 25.42 3.03 -10.49
CA LYS A 119 25.60 3.33 -11.92
C LYS A 119 26.22 2.11 -12.59
N ILE A 120 25.54 1.53 -13.60
CA ILE A 120 26.03 0.36 -14.33
C ILE A 120 26.52 0.77 -15.70
N ASP A 121 25.86 1.73 -16.35
CA ASP A 121 26.23 2.19 -17.68
C ASP A 121 26.04 3.73 -17.82
N LYS A 122 26.39 4.26 -18.99
CA LYS A 122 26.24 5.68 -19.32
C LYS A 122 24.79 6.10 -19.63
N ASN A 123 23.85 5.15 -19.72
CA ASN A 123 22.50 5.40 -20.22
C ASN A 123 21.45 5.41 -19.12
N GLY A 124 21.80 5.06 -17.89
CA GLY A 124 20.83 5.00 -16.80
C GLY A 124 21.45 4.71 -15.44
N ILE A 125 20.57 4.71 -14.43
CA ILE A 125 20.94 4.42 -13.05
C ILE A 125 20.08 3.28 -12.51
N ILE A 126 20.67 2.50 -11.61
CA ILE A 126 19.96 1.44 -10.88
C ILE A 126 19.69 1.91 -9.46
N THR A 127 18.44 1.74 -9.04
CA THR A 127 18.04 1.85 -7.63
C THR A 127 18.02 0.45 -7.03
N VAL A 128 18.89 0.21 -6.06
CA VAL A 128 18.99 -1.04 -5.29
C VAL A 128 18.16 -0.98 -4.01
N GLY A 129 17.98 -2.13 -3.32
CA GLY A 129 17.11 -2.21 -2.15
C GLY A 129 15.64 -1.99 -2.49
N SER A 130 15.27 -2.30 -3.70
CA SER A 130 13.93 -2.18 -4.26
C SER A 130 13.35 -3.55 -4.63
N GLY A 131 12.09 -3.57 -5.00
CA GLY A 131 11.42 -4.80 -5.42
C GLY A 131 9.92 -4.65 -5.49
N TYR A 132 9.22 -5.77 -5.41
CA TYR A 132 7.76 -5.75 -5.40
C TYR A 132 7.15 -6.83 -4.50
N LEU A 133 6.02 -6.49 -3.90
CA LEU A 133 5.10 -7.45 -3.30
C LEU A 133 4.10 -7.91 -4.37
N ASN A 134 3.87 -9.20 -4.50
CA ASN A 134 2.72 -9.68 -5.27
C ASN A 134 1.43 -9.43 -4.48
N VAL A 135 0.95 -8.18 -4.52
CA VAL A 135 -0.18 -7.71 -3.70
C VAL A 135 -1.42 -8.56 -3.91
N LYS A 136 -1.71 -8.94 -5.16
CA LYS A 136 -2.90 -9.75 -5.47
C LYS A 136 -2.85 -11.12 -4.79
N LYS A 137 -1.68 -11.75 -4.83
CA LYS A 137 -1.46 -13.03 -4.14
C LYS A 137 -1.50 -12.85 -2.63
N TYR A 138 -0.83 -11.83 -2.10
CA TYR A 138 -0.85 -11.49 -0.68
C TYR A 138 -2.26 -11.31 -0.13
N LEU A 139 -3.08 -10.46 -0.77
CA LEU A 139 -4.46 -10.22 -0.32
C LEU A 139 -5.33 -11.48 -0.42
N LYS A 140 -5.23 -12.21 -1.54
CA LYS A 140 -5.97 -13.45 -1.75
C LYS A 140 -5.63 -14.51 -0.71
N ASP A 141 -4.34 -14.75 -0.49
CA ASP A 141 -3.88 -15.80 0.42
C ASP A 141 -4.13 -15.42 1.88
N THR A 142 -3.98 -14.13 2.24
CA THR A 142 -4.37 -13.58 3.56
C THR A 142 -5.87 -13.78 3.82
N LYS A 143 -6.73 -13.42 2.84
CA LYS A 143 -8.17 -13.66 2.94
C LYS A 143 -8.46 -15.13 3.21
N LYS A 144 -7.95 -16.03 2.37
CA LYS A 144 -8.16 -17.48 2.52
C LYS A 144 -7.69 -17.98 3.88
N TYR A 145 -6.52 -17.53 4.34
CA TYR A 145 -5.97 -17.93 5.63
C TYR A 145 -6.90 -17.57 6.79
N PHE A 146 -7.34 -16.31 6.85
CA PHE A 146 -8.22 -15.85 7.92
C PHE A 146 -9.67 -16.33 7.78
N GLN A 147 -10.14 -16.62 6.57
CA GLN A 147 -11.42 -17.33 6.37
C GLN A 147 -11.39 -18.74 6.97
N CYS A 148 -10.31 -19.51 6.74
CA CYS A 148 -10.16 -20.84 7.33
C CYS A 148 -10.12 -20.82 8.87
N LEU A 149 -9.68 -19.70 9.48
CA LEU A 149 -9.68 -19.49 10.92
C LEU A 149 -11.01 -18.90 11.46
N GLY A 150 -12.01 -18.67 10.61
CA GLY A 150 -13.26 -18.01 10.99
C GLY A 150 -13.08 -16.53 11.43
N ARG A 151 -12.06 -15.86 10.89
CA ARG A 151 -11.69 -14.47 11.21
C ARG A 151 -11.87 -13.51 10.04
N TYR A 152 -12.71 -13.86 9.09
CA TYR A 152 -13.00 -13.01 7.92
C TYR A 152 -14.46 -13.14 7.52
N LYS A 153 -15.13 -12.02 7.26
CA LYS A 153 -16.49 -11.94 6.74
C LYS A 153 -16.55 -10.95 5.57
N VAL A 154 -17.29 -11.32 4.54
CA VAL A 154 -17.70 -10.39 3.48
C VAL A 154 -18.95 -9.68 3.97
N ASP A 155 -18.83 -8.38 4.19
CA ASP A 155 -19.94 -7.54 4.60
C ASP A 155 -19.63 -6.07 4.29
N ASN A 156 -20.65 -5.27 4.04
CA ASN A 156 -20.50 -3.85 3.75
C ASN A 156 -21.08 -3.02 4.89
N ILE A 157 -20.22 -2.62 5.82
CA ILE A 157 -20.59 -1.77 6.95
C ILE A 157 -20.93 -0.36 6.45
N LYS A 158 -22.15 0.09 6.74
CA LYS A 158 -22.67 1.41 6.43
C LYS A 158 -22.81 2.26 7.70
N ASN A 159 -23.14 3.54 7.56
CA ASN A 159 -23.36 4.43 8.70
C ASN A 159 -24.49 3.94 9.64
N GLU A 160 -25.55 3.38 9.08
CA GLU A 160 -26.69 2.86 9.82
C GLU A 160 -26.33 1.67 10.73
N ASP A 161 -25.26 0.92 10.39
CA ASP A 161 -24.78 -0.20 11.19
C ASP A 161 -23.93 0.24 12.39
N LEU A 162 -23.56 1.53 12.44
CA LEU A 162 -22.65 2.11 13.41
C LEU A 162 -23.42 2.84 14.52
N LEU A 163 -23.60 2.19 15.63
CA LEU A 163 -24.34 2.74 16.77
C LEU A 163 -23.37 3.40 17.76
N ASN A 164 -23.53 4.69 18.02
CA ASN A 164 -22.79 5.37 19.08
C ASN A 164 -23.46 5.11 20.44
N LYS A 165 -22.71 4.49 21.35
CA LYS A 165 -23.14 4.22 22.73
C LYS A 165 -22.10 4.75 23.72
N ASN A 166 -22.39 5.85 24.38
CA ASN A 166 -21.50 6.46 25.37
C ASN A 166 -20.08 6.72 24.84
N ASN A 167 -19.97 7.39 23.69
CA ASN A 167 -18.72 7.66 22.99
C ASN A 167 -17.92 6.41 22.57
N ASN A 168 -18.60 5.29 22.35
CA ASN A 168 -18.05 4.10 21.70
C ASN A 168 -18.91 3.72 20.51
N ILE A 169 -18.29 3.26 19.44
CA ILE A 169 -19.00 2.67 18.30
C ILE A 169 -19.22 1.18 18.56
N VAL A 170 -20.43 0.75 18.29
CA VAL A 170 -20.82 -0.66 18.22
C VAL A 170 -21.32 -0.95 16.81
N ILE A 171 -20.88 -2.05 16.23
CA ILE A 171 -21.36 -2.49 14.92
C ILE A 171 -22.46 -3.53 15.17
N GLU A 172 -23.64 -3.33 14.59
CA GLU A 172 -24.76 -4.24 14.74
C GLU A 172 -24.36 -5.67 14.29
N GLY A 173 -24.72 -6.65 15.10
CA GLY A 173 -24.35 -8.06 14.87
C GLY A 173 -22.91 -8.44 15.23
N TYR A 174 -22.08 -7.50 15.69
CA TYR A 174 -20.69 -7.75 16.08
C TYR A 174 -20.40 -7.22 17.49
N ASN A 175 -19.59 -7.97 18.23
CA ASN A 175 -19.14 -7.56 19.57
C ASN A 175 -17.61 -7.42 19.58
N SER A 176 -17.12 -6.21 19.85
CA SER A 176 -15.67 -5.94 19.92
C SER A 176 -15.33 -4.84 20.92
N GLU A 177 -14.07 -4.85 21.35
CA GLU A 177 -13.53 -3.81 22.22
C GLU A 177 -12.97 -2.62 21.41
N LYS A 178 -12.44 -2.90 20.22
CA LYS A 178 -11.77 -1.89 19.39
C LYS A 178 -12.16 -2.08 17.91
N ILE A 179 -12.31 -0.98 17.20
CA ILE A 179 -12.63 -0.95 15.77
C ILE A 179 -11.54 -0.16 15.05
N VAL A 180 -10.98 -0.74 14.01
CA VAL A 180 -9.95 -0.08 13.19
C VAL A 180 -10.43 0.07 11.74
N MET A 181 -10.58 1.31 11.31
CA MET A 181 -11.01 1.66 9.95
C MET A 181 -9.80 1.59 9.00
N CYS A 182 -9.87 0.69 8.02
CA CYS A 182 -8.85 0.46 7.00
C CYS A 182 -9.44 0.56 5.58
N ARG A 183 -10.46 1.41 5.40
CA ARG A 183 -11.33 1.46 4.20
C ARG A 183 -10.71 2.20 3.01
N GLY A 184 -9.52 2.79 3.17
CA GLY A 184 -8.90 3.56 2.10
C GLY A 184 -9.77 4.74 1.68
N ILE A 185 -10.04 4.92 0.37
CA ILE A 185 -10.85 6.05 -0.11
C ILE A 185 -12.33 5.96 0.29
N ASN A 186 -12.83 4.76 0.53
CA ASN A 186 -14.22 4.54 0.96
C ASN A 186 -14.48 5.03 2.40
N GLU A 187 -13.45 5.48 3.13
CA GLU A 187 -13.63 6.14 4.42
C GLU A 187 -14.51 7.39 4.31
N LYS A 188 -14.45 8.08 3.18
CA LYS A 188 -15.30 9.26 2.91
C LYS A 188 -16.81 8.95 2.86
N GLU A 189 -17.19 7.70 2.66
CA GLU A 189 -18.61 7.31 2.61
C GLU A 189 -19.24 7.29 4.01
N ILE A 190 -18.46 6.85 5.03
CA ILE A 190 -18.92 6.81 6.43
C ILE A 190 -18.67 8.13 7.16
N ASN A 191 -17.59 8.82 6.78
CA ASN A 191 -17.24 10.15 7.28
C ASN A 191 -17.05 10.26 8.81
N LEU A 192 -16.71 9.16 9.50
CA LEU A 192 -16.39 9.20 10.93
C LEU A 192 -15.12 10.00 11.21
N PHE A 193 -14.19 10.00 10.28
CA PHE A 193 -12.94 10.77 10.32
C PHE A 193 -13.00 11.91 9.31
N SER A 194 -13.98 12.83 9.45
CA SER A 194 -14.22 13.95 8.53
C SER A 194 -13.01 14.87 8.38
N GLU A 195 -12.24 15.03 9.45
CA GLU A 195 -11.10 15.96 9.53
C GLU A 195 -9.89 15.50 8.71
N ILE A 196 -9.80 14.21 8.34
CA ILE A 196 -8.63 13.73 7.61
C ILE A 196 -8.64 14.17 6.13
N PRO A 197 -7.56 14.83 5.68
CA PRO A 197 -7.49 15.37 4.32
C PRO A 197 -7.11 14.29 3.29
N LEU A 198 -8.03 13.37 2.97
CA LEU A 198 -7.84 12.38 1.93
C LEU A 198 -8.14 12.94 0.54
N THR A 199 -7.15 12.90 -0.34
CA THR A 199 -7.30 13.26 -1.75
C THR A 199 -7.34 11.99 -2.60
N PRO A 200 -8.41 11.78 -3.40
CA PRO A 200 -8.49 10.64 -4.31
C PRO A 200 -7.50 10.81 -5.47
N VAL A 201 -6.70 9.78 -5.71
CA VAL A 201 -5.78 9.72 -6.86
C VAL A 201 -6.01 8.42 -7.61
N ALA A 202 -6.73 8.49 -8.70
CA ALA A 202 -7.04 7.34 -9.53
C ALA A 202 -5.78 6.80 -10.25
N GLY A 203 -5.79 5.52 -10.55
CA GLY A 203 -4.67 4.93 -11.26
C GLY A 203 -4.97 3.57 -11.87
N ASN A 204 -4.35 3.36 -13.03
CA ASN A 204 -4.48 2.14 -13.80
C ASN A 204 -3.18 1.36 -13.79
N SER A 205 -3.30 0.04 -13.76
CA SER A 205 -2.23 -0.89 -14.09
C SER A 205 -2.75 -2.00 -14.99
N ILE A 206 -1.87 -2.62 -15.77
CA ILE A 206 -2.25 -3.71 -16.65
C ILE A 206 -1.29 -4.88 -16.54
N LYS A 207 -1.83 -6.07 -16.73
CA LYS A 207 -1.06 -7.29 -16.95
C LYS A 207 -1.05 -7.58 -18.44
N ILE A 208 0.14 -7.78 -18.98
CA ILE A 208 0.36 -8.01 -20.42
C ILE A 208 1.10 -9.31 -20.66
N LYS A 209 0.97 -9.85 -21.88
CA LYS A 209 1.81 -10.92 -22.43
C LYS A 209 2.72 -10.32 -23.49
N SER A 210 4.03 -10.54 -23.37
CA SER A 210 5.06 -10.09 -24.31
C SER A 210 6.31 -10.97 -24.16
N ASN A 211 7.12 -11.02 -25.22
CA ASN A 211 8.43 -11.67 -25.19
C ASN A 211 9.55 -10.75 -24.67
N HIS A 212 9.20 -9.56 -24.18
CA HIS A 212 10.16 -8.69 -23.51
C HIS A 212 10.58 -9.30 -22.18
N PHE A 213 11.88 -9.30 -21.93
CA PHE A 213 12.47 -9.75 -20.68
C PHE A 213 13.45 -8.70 -20.13
N SER A 214 13.44 -8.50 -18.84
CA SER A 214 14.38 -7.66 -18.10
C SER A 214 14.57 -8.19 -16.69
N ASP A 215 15.84 -8.23 -16.25
CA ASP A 215 16.16 -8.53 -14.85
C ASP A 215 15.79 -7.41 -13.90
N TYR A 216 15.48 -6.24 -14.44
CA TYR A 216 15.12 -5.04 -13.70
C TYR A 216 13.62 -4.72 -13.78
N ILE A 217 13.14 -3.95 -12.82
CA ILE A 217 11.92 -3.15 -12.99
C ILE A 217 12.31 -1.94 -13.84
N LEU A 218 11.87 -1.89 -15.08
CA LEU A 218 12.09 -0.72 -15.94
C LEU A 218 11.20 0.43 -15.50
N ASN A 219 11.78 1.61 -15.24
CA ASN A 219 11.03 2.80 -14.83
C ASN A 219 11.35 4.00 -15.72
N LYS A 220 10.46 4.28 -16.67
CA LYS A 220 10.50 5.44 -17.58
C LYS A 220 9.13 6.11 -17.64
N GLY A 221 8.81 6.89 -16.60
CA GLY A 221 7.50 7.51 -16.44
C GLY A 221 6.37 6.55 -16.04
N ILE A 222 6.51 5.27 -16.30
CA ILE A 222 5.75 4.12 -15.77
C ILE A 222 6.73 3.01 -15.41
N SER A 223 6.28 2.06 -14.59
CA SER A 223 7.08 0.87 -14.31
C SER A 223 6.59 -0.32 -15.13
N VAL A 224 7.53 -1.12 -15.65
CA VAL A 224 7.25 -2.39 -16.34
C VAL A 224 8.21 -3.45 -15.84
N PHE A 225 7.69 -4.62 -15.47
CA PHE A 225 8.53 -5.73 -15.01
C PHE A 225 7.93 -7.11 -15.27
N ASN A 226 8.77 -8.11 -15.40
CA ASN A 226 8.39 -9.49 -15.59
C ASN A 226 7.91 -10.12 -14.28
N ILE A 227 6.73 -10.76 -14.33
CA ILE A 227 6.21 -11.64 -13.27
C ILE A 227 6.68 -13.07 -13.53
N ASN A 228 6.78 -13.45 -14.80
CA ASN A 228 7.38 -14.69 -15.29
C ASN A 228 7.89 -14.47 -16.74
N LYS A 229 8.37 -15.53 -17.40
CA LYS A 229 9.01 -15.43 -18.75
C LYS A 229 8.26 -14.56 -19.76
N ASN A 230 6.92 -14.61 -19.79
CA ASN A 230 6.13 -13.93 -20.83
C ASN A 230 4.96 -13.09 -20.30
N LYS A 231 4.89 -12.89 -18.98
CA LYS A 231 3.86 -12.04 -18.37
C LYS A 231 4.51 -10.91 -17.59
N LEU A 232 4.07 -9.69 -17.88
CA LEU A 232 4.57 -8.49 -17.23
C LEU A 232 3.43 -7.73 -16.57
N PHE A 233 3.78 -7.00 -15.51
CA PHE A 233 2.97 -5.91 -15.00
C PHE A 233 3.50 -4.58 -15.52
N ALA A 234 2.57 -3.67 -15.84
CA ALA A 234 2.87 -2.33 -16.32
C ALA A 234 1.94 -1.29 -15.69
N GLY A 235 2.47 -0.15 -15.33
CA GLY A 235 1.76 0.98 -14.71
C GLY A 235 2.70 1.81 -13.84
N SER A 236 2.16 2.71 -13.08
CA SER A 236 0.74 3.05 -12.98
C SER A 236 0.51 4.46 -13.50
N THR A 237 -0.74 4.76 -13.82
CA THR A 237 -1.14 6.14 -14.07
C THR A 237 -1.46 6.86 -12.76
N TYR A 238 -1.53 8.19 -12.83
CA TYR A 238 -1.86 9.07 -11.72
C TYR A 238 -2.78 10.15 -12.25
N ASP A 239 -4.07 9.99 -12.01
CA ASP A 239 -5.12 10.91 -12.42
C ASP A 239 -5.75 11.52 -11.16
N ASN A 240 -5.88 12.84 -11.11
CA ASN A 240 -6.53 13.51 -9.98
C ASN A 240 -8.01 13.13 -9.94
N GLY A 241 -8.53 12.90 -8.74
CA GLY A 241 -9.93 12.53 -8.53
C GLY A 241 -10.21 11.05 -8.86
N TYR A 242 -11.41 10.81 -9.34
CA TYR A 242 -11.98 9.46 -9.60
C TYR A 242 -11.93 9.05 -11.08
N THR A 243 -11.26 9.81 -11.92
CA THR A 243 -11.29 9.63 -13.38
C THR A 243 -10.42 8.47 -13.85
N ASN A 244 -10.83 7.81 -14.94
CA ASN A 244 -10.09 6.69 -15.56
C ASN A 244 -9.42 7.10 -16.88
N LYS A 245 -9.04 8.38 -17.03
CA LYS A 245 -8.50 8.94 -18.29
C LYS A 245 -7.11 8.39 -18.65
N GLY A 246 -6.32 8.00 -17.65
CA GLY A 246 -4.94 7.55 -17.84
C GLY A 246 -4.79 6.23 -18.60
N TYR A 247 -5.83 5.42 -18.67
CA TYR A 247 -5.78 4.11 -19.31
C TYR A 247 -5.41 4.17 -20.81
N SER A 248 -5.96 5.11 -21.56
CA SER A 248 -5.68 5.28 -23.00
C SER A 248 -4.21 5.58 -23.29
N HIS A 249 -3.57 6.35 -22.40
CA HIS A 249 -2.15 6.72 -22.54
C HIS A 249 -1.21 5.60 -22.10
N LEU A 250 -1.67 4.65 -21.27
CA LEU A 250 -0.82 3.61 -20.70
C LEU A 250 -0.25 2.69 -21.79
N LYS A 251 -1.04 2.30 -22.79
CA LYS A 251 -0.56 1.50 -23.94
C LYS A 251 0.59 2.16 -24.69
N LYS A 252 0.45 3.46 -24.99
CA LYS A 252 1.51 4.23 -25.69
C LYS A 252 2.80 4.29 -24.85
N ARG A 253 2.66 4.50 -23.53
CA ARG A 253 3.82 4.53 -22.62
C ARG A 253 4.50 3.18 -22.52
N ILE A 254 3.78 2.07 -22.47
CA ILE A 254 4.37 0.73 -22.43
C ILE A 254 5.18 0.45 -23.70
N LYS A 255 4.64 0.77 -24.88
CA LYS A 255 5.41 0.60 -26.16
C LYS A 255 6.75 1.35 -26.13
N LYS A 256 6.78 2.56 -25.54
CA LYS A 256 8.03 3.33 -25.39
C LYS A 256 9.04 2.71 -24.41
N VAL A 257 8.57 1.93 -23.42
CA VAL A 257 9.44 1.31 -22.40
C VAL A 257 10.02 0.00 -22.90
N ILE A 258 9.20 -0.89 -23.48
CA ILE A 258 9.64 -2.24 -23.82
C ILE A 258 10.01 -2.43 -25.29
N ASN A 259 9.62 -1.50 -26.17
CA ASN A 259 9.84 -1.55 -27.62
C ASN A 259 9.55 -2.94 -28.24
N LYS A 260 8.50 -3.61 -27.77
CA LYS A 260 8.04 -4.94 -28.21
C LYS A 260 6.53 -4.95 -28.28
N GLU A 261 5.98 -5.80 -29.12
CA GLU A 261 4.55 -6.04 -29.17
C GLU A 261 4.07 -6.76 -27.88
N PHE A 262 2.83 -6.49 -27.51
CA PHE A 262 2.19 -7.10 -26.34
C PHE A 262 0.70 -7.25 -26.50
N LYS A 263 0.13 -8.23 -25.78
CA LYS A 263 -1.32 -8.41 -25.61
C LYS A 263 -1.72 -8.09 -24.17
N ILE A 264 -2.80 -7.35 -23.98
CA ILE A 264 -3.36 -7.09 -22.65
C ILE A 264 -4.07 -8.35 -22.17
N ILE A 265 -3.72 -8.82 -20.97
CA ILE A 265 -4.37 -9.94 -20.31
C ILE A 265 -5.47 -9.44 -19.39
N LYS A 266 -5.20 -8.40 -18.58
CA LYS A 266 -6.13 -7.83 -17.61
C LYS A 266 -5.75 -6.40 -17.28
N SER A 267 -6.78 -5.57 -17.09
CA SER A 267 -6.67 -4.19 -16.61
C SER A 267 -7.15 -4.11 -15.17
N TYR A 268 -6.58 -3.17 -14.42
CA TYR A 268 -6.93 -2.91 -13.05
C TYR A 268 -7.05 -1.41 -12.85
N PHE A 269 -8.05 -1.02 -12.09
CA PHE A 269 -8.30 0.35 -11.70
C PHE A 269 -8.43 0.43 -10.19
N GLY A 270 -8.02 1.54 -9.58
CA GLY A 270 -8.19 1.78 -8.16
C GLY A 270 -7.90 3.22 -7.80
N ILE A 271 -8.40 3.65 -6.65
CA ILE A 271 -8.29 5.02 -6.18
C ILE A 271 -7.48 5.04 -4.90
N ARG A 272 -6.34 5.73 -4.94
CA ARG A 272 -5.43 5.87 -3.81
C ARG A 272 -5.95 6.92 -2.85
N PRO A 273 -6.04 6.62 -1.56
CA PRO A 273 -6.27 7.61 -0.52
C PRO A 273 -4.94 8.32 -0.23
N ALA A 274 -4.69 9.44 -0.89
CA ALA A 274 -3.49 10.22 -0.64
C ALA A 274 -3.75 11.24 0.46
N SER A 275 -2.89 11.31 1.47
CA SER A 275 -2.88 12.37 2.46
C SER A 275 -2.27 13.66 1.86
N ARG A 276 -2.62 14.82 2.41
CA ARG A 276 -2.13 16.13 1.95
C ARG A 276 -0.60 16.23 2.02
N ASP A 277 -0.01 15.72 3.08
CA ASP A 277 1.43 15.73 3.34
C ASP A 277 2.18 14.50 2.82
N ARG A 278 1.47 13.54 2.20
CA ARG A 278 2.01 12.28 1.70
C ARG A 278 2.60 11.38 2.78
N ARG A 279 2.16 11.53 4.03
CA ARG A 279 2.45 10.65 5.17
C ARG A 279 1.24 9.78 5.47
N PRO A 280 1.41 8.58 6.01
CA PRO A 280 0.30 7.79 6.53
C PRO A 280 -0.50 8.56 7.57
N ILE A 281 -1.74 8.17 7.78
CA ILE A 281 -2.59 8.70 8.85
C ILE A 281 -2.96 7.53 9.75
N VAL A 282 -2.49 7.59 10.99
CA VAL A 282 -2.68 6.54 11.99
C VAL A 282 -3.09 7.18 13.31
N GLY A 283 -4.04 6.60 14.01
CA GLY A 283 -4.38 7.11 15.34
C GLY A 283 -5.76 6.73 15.81
N LYS A 284 -6.14 7.32 16.94
CA LYS A 284 -7.43 7.19 17.60
C LYS A 284 -8.36 8.33 17.15
N HIS A 285 -9.65 8.07 17.13
CA HIS A 285 -10.65 9.11 16.94
C HIS A 285 -10.68 10.04 18.17
N GLU A 286 -10.85 11.33 17.94
CA GLU A 286 -10.80 12.35 18.99
C GLU A 286 -11.85 12.13 20.09
N VAL A 287 -13.08 11.88 19.71
CA VAL A 287 -14.23 11.76 20.62
C VAL A 287 -14.61 10.31 20.90
N ILE A 288 -14.51 9.43 19.89
CA ILE A 288 -14.95 8.04 20.00
C ILE A 288 -13.82 7.17 20.55
N ASN A 289 -14.05 6.61 21.74
CA ASN A 289 -13.00 5.99 22.54
C ASN A 289 -12.39 4.71 21.95
N ASN A 290 -13.18 3.90 21.27
CA ASN A 290 -12.76 2.59 20.75
C ASN A 290 -12.50 2.57 19.24
N LEU A 291 -12.43 3.74 18.61
CA LEU A 291 -12.30 3.86 17.16
C LEU A 291 -10.91 4.35 16.74
N TYR A 292 -10.31 3.63 15.80
CA TYR A 292 -8.95 3.87 15.29
C TYR A 292 -8.93 3.85 13.77
N LEU A 293 -7.85 4.37 13.20
CA LEU A 293 -7.66 4.49 11.75
C LEU A 293 -6.24 4.10 11.32
N ILE A 294 -6.14 3.42 10.16
CA ILE A 294 -4.92 3.36 9.32
C ILE A 294 -5.34 3.73 7.91
N ASN A 295 -4.91 4.89 7.43
CA ASN A 295 -5.24 5.38 6.09
C ASN A 295 -4.12 6.27 5.51
N GLY A 296 -4.37 6.98 4.41
CA GLY A 296 -3.44 7.94 3.82
C GLY A 296 -2.20 7.33 3.16
N LEU A 297 -2.15 6.01 2.92
CA LEU A 297 -0.97 5.30 2.41
C LEU A 297 -0.62 5.65 0.94
N GLY A 298 -1.54 6.31 0.23
CA GLY A 298 -1.34 6.75 -1.15
C GLY A 298 -0.83 5.64 -2.08
N SER A 299 0.35 5.83 -2.66
CA SER A 299 1.01 4.86 -3.55
C SER A 299 2.08 4.00 -2.85
N LYS A 300 2.26 4.13 -1.53
CA LYS A 300 3.35 3.50 -0.77
C LYS A 300 2.87 2.45 0.23
N GLY A 301 1.64 1.95 0.08
CA GLY A 301 1.03 1.03 1.02
C GLY A 301 1.85 -0.24 1.29
N VAL A 302 2.64 -0.73 0.34
CA VAL A 302 3.49 -1.92 0.55
C VAL A 302 4.55 -1.67 1.63
N SER A 303 5.24 -0.54 1.58
CA SER A 303 6.29 -0.23 2.55
C SER A 303 5.75 0.38 3.85
N GLN A 304 4.63 1.09 3.78
CA GLN A 304 4.09 1.81 4.93
C GLN A 304 3.16 0.97 5.81
N SER A 305 2.39 0.02 5.24
CA SER A 305 1.40 -0.71 6.03
C SER A 305 1.98 -1.58 7.14
N PRO A 306 3.14 -2.28 7.01
CA PRO A 306 3.77 -2.98 8.13
C PRO A 306 4.12 -2.04 9.29
N TYR A 307 4.79 -0.94 8.97
CA TYR A 307 5.17 0.08 9.94
C TYR A 307 3.95 0.67 10.67
N CYS A 308 2.95 1.15 9.92
CA CYS A 308 1.75 1.74 10.50
C CYS A 308 0.97 0.76 11.40
N SER A 309 0.93 -0.51 11.01
CA SER A 309 0.26 -1.54 11.80
C SER A 309 0.97 -1.82 13.12
N LYS A 310 2.31 -1.82 13.10
CA LYS A 310 3.14 -1.97 14.28
C LYS A 310 3.01 -0.76 15.20
N GLU A 311 3.07 0.46 14.64
CA GLU A 311 2.91 1.69 15.41
C GLU A 311 1.53 1.77 16.08
N LEU A 312 0.45 1.47 15.36
CA LEU A 312 -0.89 1.44 15.94
C LEU A 312 -1.02 0.36 17.03
N PHE A 313 -0.46 -0.83 16.80
CA PHE A 313 -0.44 -1.90 17.82
C PHE A 313 0.30 -1.45 19.08
N ASN A 314 1.48 -0.85 18.93
CA ASN A 314 2.27 -0.36 20.05
C ASN A 314 1.54 0.76 20.81
N TYR A 315 0.86 1.64 20.09
CA TYR A 315 0.05 2.71 20.67
C TYR A 315 -1.10 2.15 21.53
N ILE A 316 -1.85 1.18 20.98
CA ILE A 316 -3.04 0.63 21.65
C ILE A 316 -2.67 -0.30 22.80
N GLU A 317 -1.72 -1.20 22.60
CA GLU A 317 -1.46 -2.30 23.53
C GLU A 317 -0.30 -2.05 24.48
N LEU A 318 0.64 -1.18 24.09
CA LEU A 318 1.83 -0.89 24.88
C LEU A 318 1.88 0.56 25.38
N ASN A 319 0.83 1.35 25.16
CA ASN A 319 0.72 2.77 25.53
C ASN A 319 1.92 3.61 25.04
N LYS A 320 2.48 3.27 23.87
CA LYS A 320 3.56 4.04 23.26
C LYS A 320 2.99 5.18 22.43
N ASN A 321 3.65 6.33 22.47
CA ASN A 321 3.28 7.43 21.58
C ASN A 321 3.46 7.04 20.12
N LEU A 322 2.52 7.47 19.26
CA LEU A 322 2.66 7.38 17.82
C LEU A 322 3.78 8.32 17.33
N ASP A 323 4.46 7.93 16.26
CA ASP A 323 5.32 8.84 15.52
C ASP A 323 4.52 10.07 15.06
N LYS A 324 5.01 11.26 15.41
CA LYS A 324 4.33 12.55 15.15
C LYS A 324 4.02 12.75 13.66
N GLU A 325 4.87 12.23 12.75
CA GLU A 325 4.67 12.38 11.31
C GLU A 325 3.52 11.53 10.75
N ILE A 326 3.05 10.50 11.48
CA ILE A 326 1.91 9.68 11.06
C ILE A 326 0.69 9.86 11.94
N ASN A 327 0.82 10.44 13.15
CA ASN A 327 -0.27 10.63 14.08
C ASN A 327 -1.39 11.49 13.45
N ILE A 328 -2.63 11.02 13.56
CA ILE A 328 -3.84 11.71 13.06
C ILE A 328 -3.99 13.10 13.67
N GLU A 329 -3.55 13.29 14.92
CA GLU A 329 -3.64 14.55 15.66
C GLU A 329 -3.02 15.75 14.92
N ARG A 330 -2.08 15.51 13.99
CA ARG A 330 -1.49 16.59 13.17
C ARG A 330 -2.49 17.26 12.21
N PHE A 331 -3.70 16.72 12.10
CA PHE A 331 -4.79 17.29 11.29
C PHE A 331 -5.97 17.76 12.13
N ILE A 332 -5.94 17.51 13.43
CA ILE A 332 -6.93 17.95 14.39
C ILE A 332 -6.38 19.23 15.03
N THR A 333 -7.02 20.35 14.80
CA THR A 333 -6.68 21.66 15.36
C THR A 333 -7.76 22.15 16.30
#